data_1250d3e7d1967d6b9b9211ee0eff2f2f
#
_entry.id   1250d3e7d1967d6b9b9211ee0eff2f2f
#
_cell.length_a   1.000
_cell.length_b   1.000
_cell.length_c   1.000
_cell.angle_alpha   90.00
_cell.angle_beta   90.00
_cell.angle_gamma   90.00
#
_symmetry.space_group_name_H-M   'P 1'
#
loop_
_entity.id
_entity.type
_entity.pdbx_description
1 polymer ?
#
loop_
_entity_poly.entity_id
_entity_poly.type
_entity_poly.pdbx_seq_one_letter_code
_entity_poly.pdbx_strand_id
1 'polypeptide(L)' 'MRITLNGEQKECPEGTTVEKLLELYKIDKNRAAVELNLQIVPRKELSARMLNDADILEVVTFVGGG' A
#
# COMPACT_ATOMS: atom_id res chain seq x y z
N MET A 1 -13.83 -3.27 2.02
CA MET A 1 -13.18 -3.23 3.35
C MET A 1 -12.53 -1.89 3.57
N ARG A 2 -12.24 -1.58 4.82
CA ARG A 2 -11.68 -0.29 5.20
C ARG A 2 -10.28 -0.48 5.73
N ILE A 3 -9.34 0.30 5.20
CA ILE A 3 -7.94 0.27 5.64
C ILE A 3 -7.51 1.70 5.99
N THR A 4 -6.36 1.82 6.63
CA THR A 4 -5.79 3.12 6.91
C THR A 4 -4.55 3.29 6.04
N LEU A 5 -4.48 4.39 5.31
CA LEU A 5 -3.34 4.70 4.45
C LEU A 5 -2.79 6.05 4.87
N ASN A 6 -1.58 6.05 5.43
CA ASN A 6 -0.93 7.27 5.93
C ASN A 6 -1.84 8.07 6.85
N GLY A 7 -2.48 7.37 7.79
CA GLY A 7 -3.32 8.01 8.79
C GLY A 7 -4.74 8.32 8.34
N GLU A 8 -5.07 8.05 7.08
CA GLU A 8 -6.41 8.32 6.56
C GLU A 8 -7.14 7.04 6.24
N GLN A 9 -8.42 6.98 6.56
CA GLN A 9 -9.22 5.81 6.23
C GLN A 9 -9.58 5.81 4.75
N LYS A 10 -9.40 4.66 4.11
CA LYS A 10 -9.71 4.47 2.70
C LYS A 10 -10.49 3.19 2.52
N GLU A 11 -11.31 3.17 1.48
CA GLU A 11 -12.09 1.98 1.15
C GLU A 11 -11.46 1.27 -0.03
N CYS A 12 -11.53 -0.05 -0.03
CA CYS A 12 -11.11 -0.83 -1.18
C CYS A 12 -11.88 -2.15 -1.20
N PRO A 13 -12.00 -2.77 -2.37
CA PRO A 13 -12.74 -4.03 -2.47
C PRO A 13 -12.00 -5.16 -1.75
N GLU A 14 -12.75 -6.15 -1.33
CA GLU A 14 -12.16 -7.40 -0.83
C GLU A 14 -11.29 -7.99 -1.93
N GLY A 15 -10.16 -8.57 -1.54
CA GLY A 15 -9.25 -9.15 -2.52
C GLY A 15 -8.25 -8.16 -3.09
N THR A 16 -8.24 -6.93 -2.58
CA THR A 16 -7.26 -5.94 -3.02
C THR A 16 -5.87 -6.30 -2.48
N THR A 17 -4.87 -6.31 -3.36
CA THR A 17 -3.49 -6.47 -2.94
C THR A 17 -2.88 -5.11 -2.63
N VAL A 18 -1.70 -5.09 -2.00
CA VAL A 18 -1.00 -3.84 -1.74
C VAL A 18 -0.75 -3.11 -3.07
N GLU A 19 -0.31 -3.84 -4.10
CA GLU A 19 -0.05 -3.22 -5.40
C GLU A 19 -1.31 -2.57 -5.96
N LYS A 20 -2.44 -3.26 -5.89
CA LYS A 20 -3.70 -2.72 -6.39
C LYS A 20 -4.12 -1.48 -5.63
N LEU A 21 -3.88 -1.46 -4.32
CA LEU A 21 -4.20 -0.29 -3.53
C LEU A 21 -3.37 0.91 -3.97
N LEU A 22 -2.08 0.70 -4.21
CA LEU A 22 -1.22 1.79 -4.68
C LEU A 22 -1.73 2.32 -6.02
N GLU A 23 -2.10 1.43 -6.94
CA GLU A 23 -2.67 1.84 -8.24
C GLU A 23 -3.95 2.63 -8.06
N LEU A 24 -4.81 2.17 -7.17
CA LEU A 24 -6.10 2.81 -6.94
C LEU A 24 -5.94 4.27 -6.50
N TYR A 25 -4.93 4.54 -5.68
CA TYR A 25 -4.67 5.88 -5.18
C TYR A 25 -3.52 6.57 -5.91
N LYS A 26 -3.14 6.05 -7.08
CA LYS A 26 -2.20 6.67 -8.02
C LYS A 26 -0.82 6.88 -7.40
N ILE A 27 -0.37 5.91 -6.63
CA ILE A 27 0.95 5.92 -6.04
C ILE A 27 1.86 5.03 -6.88
N ASP A 28 2.99 5.58 -7.32
CA ASP A 28 3.94 4.85 -8.15
C ASP A 28 4.71 3.85 -7.29
N LYS A 29 4.43 2.56 -7.49
CA LYS A 29 5.05 1.51 -6.69
C LYS A 29 6.57 1.46 -6.86
N ASN A 30 7.09 1.97 -7.98
CA ASN A 30 8.52 1.97 -8.24
C ASN A 30 9.25 3.05 -7.46
N ARG A 31 8.50 3.94 -6.83
CA ARG A 31 9.05 5.03 -6.03
C ARG A 31 8.50 5.06 -4.63
N ALA A 32 8.04 3.91 -4.16
CA ALA A 32 7.37 3.86 -2.86
C ALA A 32 7.99 2.79 -1.99
N ALA A 33 8.09 3.09 -0.70
CA ALA A 33 8.40 2.12 0.33
C ALA A 33 7.13 1.93 1.14
N VAL A 34 6.74 0.69 1.36
CA VAL A 34 5.47 0.35 1.97
C VAL A 34 5.68 -0.44 3.26
N GLU A 35 5.00 0.00 4.32
CA GLU A 35 4.89 -0.79 5.55
C GLU A 35 3.44 -1.20 5.70
N LEU A 36 3.23 -2.45 6.06
CA LEU A 36 1.91 -2.98 6.34
C LEU A 36 1.92 -3.50 7.77
N ASN A 37 1.13 -2.87 8.63
CA ASN A 37 1.06 -3.21 10.06
C ASN A 37 2.47 -3.25 10.67
N LEU A 38 3.24 -2.20 10.40
CA LEU A 38 4.59 -1.97 10.93
C LEU A 38 5.66 -2.91 10.36
N GLN A 39 5.36 -3.63 9.30
CA GLN A 39 6.34 -4.51 8.65
C GLN A 39 6.54 -4.07 7.22
N ILE A 40 7.79 -3.98 6.79
CA ILE A 40 8.12 -3.60 5.43
C ILE A 40 7.64 -4.68 4.47
N VAL A 41 6.98 -4.26 3.39
CA VAL A 41 6.58 -5.16 2.31
C VAL A 41 7.57 -4.96 1.17
N PRO A 42 8.42 -5.94 0.88
CA PRO A 42 9.36 -5.80 -0.23
C PRO A 42 8.64 -5.61 -1.55
N ARG A 43 9.29 -4.88 -2.47
CA ARG A 43 8.67 -4.57 -3.76
C ARG A 43 8.18 -5.82 -4.48
N LYS A 44 8.96 -6.89 -4.44
CA LYS A 44 8.60 -8.13 -5.13
C LYS A 44 7.36 -8.82 -4.55
N GLU A 45 6.93 -8.40 -3.34
CA GLU A 45 5.77 -9.01 -2.71
C GLU A 45 4.51 -8.15 -2.82
N LEU A 46 4.61 -6.95 -3.41
CA LEU A 46 3.47 -6.04 -3.45
C LEU A 46 2.27 -6.64 -4.18
N SER A 47 2.53 -7.38 -5.26
CA SER A 47 1.45 -7.96 -6.06
C SER A 47 0.83 -9.19 -5.42
N ALA A 48 1.51 -9.81 -4.47
CA ALA A 48 1.03 -11.02 -3.82
C ALA A 48 0.46 -10.77 -2.43
N ARG A 49 0.78 -9.65 -1.81
CA ARG A 49 0.36 -9.40 -0.44
C ARG A 49 -1.07 -8.88 -0.42
N MET A 50 -1.97 -9.69 0.11
CA MET A 50 -3.38 -9.34 0.21
C MET A 50 -3.63 -8.44 1.41
N LEU A 51 -4.56 -7.51 1.26
CA LEU A 51 -4.98 -6.66 2.36
C LEU A 51 -6.17 -7.29 3.07
N ASN A 52 -6.26 -7.00 4.36
CA ASN A 52 -7.39 -7.42 5.19
C ASN A 52 -8.04 -6.18 5.79
N ASP A 53 -9.30 -6.33 6.18
CA ASP A 53 -10.01 -5.22 6.80
C ASP A 53 -9.23 -4.72 8.03
N ALA A 54 -9.20 -3.42 8.20
CA ALA A 54 -8.52 -2.73 9.31
C ALA A 54 -6.99 -2.71 9.19
N ASP A 55 -6.42 -3.19 8.10
CA ASP A 55 -4.97 -3.08 7.91
C ASP A 55 -4.52 -1.63 7.90
N ILE A 56 -3.29 -1.40 8.36
CA ILE A 56 -2.70 -0.07 8.45
C ILE A 56 -1.46 -0.03 7.54
N LEU A 57 -1.49 0.87 6.55
CA LEU A 57 -0.38 1.06 5.63
C LEU A 57 0.25 2.42 5.82
N GLU A 58 1.57 2.42 5.77
CA GLU A 58 2.37 3.65 5.71
C GLU A 58 3.16 3.58 4.42
N VAL A 59 3.01 4.60 3.58
CA VAL A 59 3.69 4.63 2.29
C VAL A 59 4.47 5.91 2.18
N VAL A 60 5.77 5.77 1.91
CA VAL A 60 6.66 6.91 1.67
C VAL A 60 7.06 6.87 0.22
N THR A 61 6.88 7.99 -0.48
CA THR A 61 7.26 8.07 -1.89
C THR A 61 8.53 8.87 -2.03
N PHE A 62 9.37 8.46 -2.97
CA PHE A 62 10.64 9.14 -3.24
C PHE A 62 10.46 10.10 -4.41
N VAL A 63 10.98 11.30 -4.25
CA VAL A 63 10.85 12.34 -5.26
C VAL A 63 12.16 12.47 -6.00
N GLY A 64 12.09 12.76 -7.29
CA GLY A 64 13.27 13.05 -8.10
C GLY A 64 14.04 11.81 -8.41
N GLY A 65 13.58 10.88 -8.96
CA GLY A 65 14.24 9.63 -9.22
C GLY A 65 15.65 9.79 -9.71
N GLY A 66 16.45 9.18 -9.14
CA GLY A 66 17.82 9.07 -9.57
C GLY A 66 17.91 8.13 -10.74
#